data_7d6dc76dad521055f9a0b0370ecd5078
#
_entry.id   7d6dc76dad521055f9a0b0370ecd5078
#
_cell.length_a   1.000
_cell.length_b   1.000
_cell.length_c   1.000
_cell.angle_alpha   90.00
_cell.angle_beta   90.00
_cell.angle_gamma   90.00
#
_symmetry.space_group_name_H-M   'P 1'
#
loop_
_entity.id
_entity.type
_entity.pdbx_description
1 polymer ?
#
loop_
_entity_poly.entity_id
_entity_poly.type
_entity_poly.pdbx_seq_one_letter_code
_entity_poly.pdbx_strand_id
1 'polypeptide(L)'
;MCEVVTILERELNNAGLIYIYQEGDGKWYAYEQSAFYLSQMMSGLSLGRYIMDGTLWLARAEVDVNLLPWENIVSYSKTEYVLHYTPHNGFHEWLAEIKE
;
A
#
# COMPACT_ATOMS: atom_id res chain seq x y z
N MET A 1 3.35 9.60 -11.34
CA MET A 1 3.83 8.34 -10.74
C MET A 1 4.78 8.62 -9.58
N CYS A 2 4.62 7.96 -8.47
CA CYS A 2 5.49 8.16 -7.31
C CYS A 2 6.79 7.36 -7.48
N GLU A 3 7.90 7.97 -7.08
CA GLU A 3 9.19 7.29 -7.19
C GLU A 3 9.33 6.23 -6.10
N VAL A 4 10.00 5.12 -6.42
CA VAL A 4 10.24 4.02 -5.48
C VAL A 4 10.93 4.51 -4.21
N VAL A 5 11.89 5.42 -4.33
CA VAL A 5 12.59 5.98 -3.17
C VAL A 5 11.62 6.66 -2.21
N THR A 6 10.70 7.45 -2.73
CA THR A 6 9.68 8.11 -1.91
C THR A 6 8.79 7.09 -1.21
N ILE A 7 8.38 6.06 -1.93
CA ILE A 7 7.57 4.98 -1.35
C ILE A 7 8.32 4.31 -0.21
N LEU A 8 9.58 3.96 -0.42
CA LEU A 8 10.38 3.28 0.61
C LEU A 8 10.59 4.15 1.83
N GLU A 9 10.88 5.44 1.65
CA GLU A 9 11.05 6.36 2.77
C GLU A 9 9.79 6.47 3.62
N ARG A 10 8.64 6.59 2.97
CA ARG A 10 7.36 6.68 3.66
C ARG A 10 7.05 5.39 4.43
N GLU A 11 7.32 4.23 3.82
CA GLU A 11 7.00 2.96 4.47
C GLU A 11 7.94 2.64 5.62
N LEU A 12 9.21 3.01 5.52
CA LEU A 12 10.16 2.83 6.62
C LEU A 12 9.77 3.60 7.87
N ASN A 13 9.17 4.77 7.70
CA ASN A 13 8.78 5.64 8.79
C ASN A 13 7.27 5.61 9.06
N ASN A 14 6.58 4.63 8.49
CA ASN A 14 5.12 4.58 8.57
C ASN A 14 4.66 4.23 9.99
N ALA A 15 3.83 5.09 10.55
CA ALA A 15 3.31 4.96 11.90
C ALA A 15 1.77 5.08 11.91
N GLY A 16 1.11 4.38 11.00
CA GLY A 16 -0.36 4.34 10.98
C GLY A 16 -1.00 5.06 9.82
N LEU A 17 -0.25 5.29 8.76
CA LEU A 17 -0.79 5.87 7.54
C LEU A 17 -0.80 4.82 6.42
N ILE A 18 -1.78 4.92 5.55
CA ILE A 18 -1.87 4.09 4.35
C ILE A 18 -1.73 5.02 3.15
N TYR A 19 -0.67 4.81 2.36
CA TYR A 19 -0.42 5.59 1.15
C TYR A 19 -0.84 4.78 -0.07
N ILE A 20 -1.72 5.34 -0.89
CA ILE A 20 -2.22 4.71 -2.11
C ILE A 20 -1.88 5.61 -3.28
N TYR A 21 -1.24 5.05 -4.31
CA TYR A 21 -0.74 5.81 -5.45
C TYR A 21 -1.40 5.36 -6.74
N GLN A 22 -1.66 6.31 -7.64
CA GLN A 22 -2.07 5.97 -8.99
C GLN A 22 -0.82 5.76 -9.84
N GLU A 23 -0.72 4.60 -10.47
CA GLU A 23 0.39 4.28 -11.34
C GLU A 23 0.08 4.61 -12.80
N GLY A 24 1.09 4.43 -13.68
CA GLY A 24 0.95 4.79 -15.10
C GLY A 24 -0.13 4.02 -15.86
N ASP A 25 -0.59 2.88 -15.33
CA ASP A 25 -1.68 2.10 -15.93
C ASP A 25 -3.07 2.60 -15.51
N GLY A 26 -3.11 3.66 -14.70
CA GLY A 26 -4.35 4.23 -14.19
C GLY A 26 -4.92 3.51 -12.98
N LYS A 27 -4.31 2.42 -12.57
CA LYS A 27 -4.73 1.66 -11.39
C LYS A 27 -4.10 2.22 -10.13
N TRP A 28 -4.69 1.89 -8.98
CA TRP A 28 -4.26 2.39 -7.69
C TRP A 28 -3.65 1.27 -6.87
N TYR A 29 -2.51 1.56 -6.24
CA TYR A 29 -1.74 0.55 -5.49
C TYR A 29 -1.27 1.09 -4.16
N ALA A 30 -1.24 0.20 -3.16
CA ALA A 30 -0.55 0.42 -1.90
C ALA A 30 0.65 -0.52 -1.85
N TYR A 31 1.71 -0.11 -1.15
CA TYR A 31 2.97 -0.87 -1.10
C TYR A 31 3.36 -1.17 0.34
N GLU A 32 4.02 -2.29 0.56
CA GLU A 32 4.65 -2.70 1.83
C GLU A 32 3.69 -2.57 3.01
N GLN A 33 4.03 -1.79 4.03
CA GLN A 33 3.19 -1.65 5.22
C GLN A 33 1.82 -1.06 4.90
N SER A 34 1.75 -0.13 3.95
CA SER A 34 0.46 0.40 3.50
C SER A 34 -0.42 -0.70 2.92
N ALA A 35 0.15 -1.62 2.14
CA ALA A 35 -0.59 -2.75 1.60
C ALA A 35 -1.06 -3.68 2.72
N PHE A 36 -0.20 -3.93 3.71
CA PHE A 36 -0.56 -4.74 4.86
C PHE A 36 -1.71 -4.13 5.65
N TYR A 37 -1.60 -2.85 6.00
CA TYR A 37 -2.64 -2.17 6.77
C TYR A 37 -3.97 -2.16 6.01
N LEU A 38 -3.91 -1.91 4.70
CA LEU A 38 -5.10 -1.89 3.87
C LEU A 38 -5.77 -3.27 3.83
N SER A 39 -4.97 -4.34 3.80
CA SER A 39 -5.49 -5.72 3.81
C SER A 39 -6.18 -6.06 5.12
N GLN A 40 -5.83 -5.40 6.22
CA GLN A 40 -6.49 -5.60 7.51
C GLN A 40 -7.79 -4.78 7.60
N MET A 41 -7.90 -3.74 6.80
CA MET A 41 -9.03 -2.81 6.84
C MET A 41 -10.16 -3.22 5.89
N MET A 42 -9.83 -3.83 4.76
CA MET A 42 -10.81 -4.18 3.74
C MET A 42 -10.43 -5.47 3.04
N SER A 43 -11.41 -6.11 2.42
CA SER A 43 -11.20 -7.33 1.63
C SER A 43 -11.27 -7.02 0.14
N GLY A 44 -10.99 -8.04 -0.67
CA GLY A 44 -11.12 -7.93 -2.13
C GLY A 44 -9.93 -7.29 -2.82
N LEU A 45 -8.81 -7.11 -2.11
CA LEU A 45 -7.59 -6.59 -2.71
C LEU A 45 -6.88 -7.66 -3.54
N SER A 46 -6.23 -7.22 -4.62
CA SER A 46 -5.36 -8.10 -5.40
C SER A 46 -3.94 -7.92 -4.88
N LEU A 47 -3.47 -8.90 -4.11
CA LEU A 47 -2.15 -8.87 -3.50
C LEU A 47 -1.11 -9.48 -4.44
N GLY A 48 0.09 -8.91 -4.46
CA GLY A 48 1.16 -9.42 -5.30
C GLY A 48 2.48 -8.76 -4.98
N ARG A 49 3.40 -8.88 -5.92
CA ARG A 49 4.75 -8.32 -5.77
C ARG A 49 5.05 -7.38 -6.92
N TYR A 50 5.64 -6.25 -6.59
CA TYR A 50 6.17 -5.34 -7.58
C TYR A 50 7.67 -5.59 -7.68
N ILE A 51 8.11 -6.14 -8.80
CA ILE A 51 9.53 -6.48 -9.01
C ILE A 51 10.26 -5.22 -9.46
N MET A 52 11.24 -4.80 -8.66
CA MET A 52 12.04 -3.62 -8.97
C MET A 52 13.26 -3.97 -9.81
N ASP A 53 14.02 -4.97 -9.35
CA ASP A 53 15.26 -5.37 -10.01
C ASP A 53 15.69 -6.76 -9.51
N GLY A 54 15.72 -7.72 -10.42
CA GLY A 54 16.19 -9.07 -10.09
C GLY A 54 15.43 -9.68 -8.91
N THR A 55 16.08 -9.73 -7.75
CA THR A 55 15.51 -10.31 -6.55
C THR A 55 14.84 -9.28 -5.64
N LEU A 56 14.95 -7.98 -5.98
CA LEU A 56 14.35 -6.93 -5.17
C LEU A 56 12.89 -6.74 -5.57
N TRP A 57 12.01 -6.76 -4.57
CA TRP A 57 10.59 -6.58 -4.79
C TRP A 57 9.91 -5.89 -3.60
N LEU A 58 8.75 -5.30 -3.87
CA LEU A 58 7.88 -4.72 -2.83
C LEU A 58 6.55 -5.47 -2.84
N ALA A 59 5.98 -5.67 -1.67
CA ALA A 59 4.60 -6.15 -1.57
C ALA A 59 3.70 -5.04 -2.12
N ARG A 60 2.67 -5.43 -2.88
CA ARG A 60 1.79 -4.48 -3.54
C ARG A 60 0.36 -4.98 -3.51
N ALA A 61 -0.57 -4.08 -3.23
CA ALA A 61 -2.00 -4.37 -3.28
C ALA A 61 -2.67 -3.43 -4.26
N GLU A 62 -3.36 -3.99 -5.24
CA GLU A 62 -4.20 -3.21 -6.13
C GLU A 62 -5.54 -2.99 -5.44
N VAL A 63 -6.05 -1.76 -5.48
CA VAL A 63 -7.26 -1.38 -4.75
C VAL A 63 -8.19 -0.55 -5.63
N ASP A 64 -9.49 -0.75 -5.46
CA ASP A 64 -10.51 0.12 -6.06
C ASP A 64 -10.77 1.26 -5.08
N VAL A 65 -10.34 2.48 -5.45
CA VAL A 65 -10.47 3.64 -4.57
C VAL A 65 -11.92 4.01 -4.26
N ASN A 66 -12.86 3.55 -5.07
CA ASN A 66 -14.28 3.79 -4.80
C ASN A 66 -14.79 2.99 -3.60
N LEU A 67 -14.04 1.99 -3.16
CA LEU A 67 -14.39 1.15 -2.01
C LEU A 67 -13.68 1.57 -0.73
N LEU A 68 -12.87 2.61 -0.76
CA LEU A 68 -12.13 3.07 0.41
C LEU A 68 -13.07 3.61 1.49
N PRO A 69 -12.72 3.38 2.78
CA PRO A 69 -13.50 3.96 3.90
C PRO A 69 -13.23 5.46 3.99
N TRP A 70 -14.14 6.26 3.48
CA TRP A 70 -13.98 7.70 3.37
C TRP A 70 -13.70 8.39 4.70
N GLU A 71 -14.23 7.85 5.81
CA GLU A 71 -14.01 8.40 7.15
C GLU A 71 -12.55 8.30 7.60
N ASN A 72 -11.76 7.45 6.97
CA ASN A 72 -10.35 7.28 7.29
C ASN A 72 -9.43 8.12 6.42
N ILE A 73 -9.96 8.77 5.38
CA ILE A 73 -9.13 9.56 4.47
C ILE A 73 -8.66 10.84 5.14
N VAL A 74 -7.34 11.01 5.22
CA VAL A 74 -6.69 12.19 5.78
C VAL A 74 -6.48 13.25 4.71
N SER A 75 -6.04 12.82 3.53
CA SER A 75 -5.82 13.71 2.40
C SER A 75 -5.91 12.94 1.10
N TYR A 76 -6.11 13.67 0.00
CA TYR A 76 -6.14 13.04 -1.32
C TYR A 76 -5.78 14.06 -2.39
N SER A 77 -5.33 13.54 -3.53
CA SER A 77 -5.05 14.32 -4.72
C SER A 77 -5.45 13.50 -5.94
N LYS A 78 -5.12 13.98 -7.14
CA LYS A 78 -5.40 13.23 -8.37
C LYS A 78 -4.61 11.92 -8.47
N THR A 79 -3.49 11.83 -7.76
CA THR A 79 -2.57 10.69 -7.89
C THR A 79 -2.26 10.00 -6.58
N GLU A 80 -2.88 10.41 -5.47
CA GLU A 80 -2.53 9.88 -4.16
C GLU A 80 -3.70 9.98 -3.18
N TYR A 81 -3.89 8.92 -2.38
CA TYR A 81 -4.77 8.94 -1.21
C TYR A 81 -3.94 8.60 0.01
N VAL A 82 -4.23 9.26 1.13
CA VAL A 82 -3.60 8.96 2.42
C VAL A 82 -4.70 8.70 3.43
N LEU A 83 -4.67 7.53 4.06
CA LEU A 83 -5.66 7.13 5.05
C LEU A 83 -4.99 6.95 6.41
N HIS A 84 -5.77 7.13 7.47
CA HIS A 84 -5.32 6.87 8.84
C HIS A 84 -5.71 5.45 9.24
N TYR A 85 -4.79 4.73 9.90
CA TYR A 85 -5.04 3.39 10.38
C TYR A 85 -4.20 3.12 11.63
N THR A 86 -4.77 2.43 12.62
CA THR A 86 -4.02 2.03 13.81
C THR A 86 -3.06 0.92 13.45
N PRO A 87 -1.73 1.09 13.67
CA PRO A 87 -0.76 0.07 13.31
C PRO A 87 -1.00 -1.24 14.03
N HIS A 88 -0.78 -2.35 13.32
CA HIS A 88 -0.84 -3.70 13.86
C HIS A 88 0.49 -4.39 13.68
N ASN A 89 0.78 -5.34 14.56
CA ASN A 89 1.90 -6.26 14.40
C ASN A 89 1.50 -7.32 13.37
N GLY A 90 2.49 -7.97 12.77
CA GLY A 90 2.25 -9.06 11.84
C GLY A 90 2.66 -8.78 10.41
N PHE A 91 3.27 -7.62 10.15
CA PHE A 91 3.71 -7.28 8.80
C PHE A 91 4.69 -8.31 8.23
N HIS A 92 5.66 -8.76 9.02
CA HIS A 92 6.66 -9.72 8.54
C HIS A 92 6.06 -11.07 8.21
N GLU A 93 5.12 -11.54 9.01
CA GLU A 93 4.41 -12.79 8.76
C GLU A 93 3.55 -12.68 7.52
N TRP A 94 2.85 -11.58 7.35
CA TRP A 94 2.05 -11.29 6.17
C TRP A 94 2.94 -11.24 4.91
N LEU A 95 4.10 -10.59 5.02
CA LEU A 95 5.05 -10.48 3.92
C LEU A 95 5.55 -11.85 3.47
N ALA A 96 5.78 -12.76 4.42
CA ALA A 96 6.22 -14.13 4.12
C ALA A 96 5.16 -14.89 3.32
N GLU A 97 3.88 -14.67 3.60
CA GLU A 97 2.79 -15.30 2.85
C GLU A 97 2.77 -14.82 1.39
N ILE A 98 3.03 -13.53 1.17
CA ILE A 98 3.06 -12.98 -0.19
C ILE A 98 4.29 -13.50 -0.95
N LYS A 99 5.40 -13.68 -0.25
CA LYS A 99 6.64 -14.16 -0.82
C LYS A 99 6.50 -15.55 -1.43
N GLU A 100 5.66 -16.37 -0.86
CA GLU A 100 5.36 -17.70 -1.38
C GLU A 100 4.32 -17.63 -2.48
#